data_e28843f506667b4b75b80417edaf697a
#
_entry.id   e28843f506667b4b75b80417edaf697a
#
_cell.length_a   1.000
_cell.length_b   1.000
_cell.length_c   1.000
_cell.angle_alpha   90.00
_cell.angle_beta   90.00
_cell.angle_gamma   90.00
#
_symmetry.space_group_name_H-M   'P 1'
#
loop_
_entity.id
_entity.type
_entity.pdbx_description
1 polymer ?
#
loop_
_entity_poly.entity_id
_entity_poly.type
_entity_poly.pdbx_seq_one_letter_code
_entity_poly.pdbx_strand_id
1 'polypeptide(L)' 'MEAVEIFARVVRQILNDSKESGNRITQQELANVLEISKQGFTNKMTRDSFTDEDMYRIASYLNMRIIIKGEKEYELKED' A
#
# COMPACT_ATOMS: atom_id res chain seq x y z
N MET A 1 -2.00 5.60 -17.03
CA MET A 1 -1.21 5.17 -15.90
C MET A 1 -2.09 4.61 -14.79
N GLU A 2 -1.68 3.51 -14.24
CA GLU A 2 -2.50 2.80 -13.28
C GLU A 2 -2.10 3.15 -11.86
N ALA A 3 -3.06 3.61 -11.07
CA ALA A 3 -2.82 3.94 -9.68
C ALA A 3 -2.31 2.72 -8.90
N VAL A 4 -2.79 1.55 -9.26
CA VAL A 4 -2.41 0.31 -8.59
C VAL A 4 -0.93 0.00 -8.80
N GLU A 5 -0.44 0.21 -10.01
CA GLU A 5 0.96 -0.01 -10.31
C GLU A 5 1.85 0.93 -9.51
N ILE A 6 1.42 2.18 -9.39
CA ILE A 6 2.15 3.14 -8.57
C ILE A 6 2.11 2.72 -7.12
N PHE A 7 0.98 2.19 -6.67
CA PHE A 7 0.84 1.82 -5.27
C PHE A 7 1.82 0.72 -4.89
N ALA A 8 2.00 -0.28 -5.74
CA ALA A 8 2.95 -1.35 -5.44
C ALA A 8 4.36 -0.80 -5.28
N ARG A 9 4.75 0.16 -6.11
CA ARG A 9 6.06 0.81 -5.98
C ARG A 9 6.20 1.55 -4.68
N VAL A 10 5.15 2.27 -4.29
CA VAL A 10 5.16 3.03 -3.05
C VAL A 10 5.30 2.07 -1.86
N VAL A 11 4.59 0.96 -1.89
CA VAL A 11 4.67 -0.03 -0.82
C VAL A 11 6.10 -0.59 -0.72
N ARG A 12 6.72 -0.91 -1.86
CA ARG A 12 8.10 -1.38 -1.84
C ARG A 12 9.04 -0.35 -1.22
N GLN A 13 8.85 0.90 -1.57
CA GLN A 13 9.67 1.98 -1.04
C GLN A 13 9.50 2.09 0.46
N ILE A 14 8.26 2.00 0.93
CA ILE A 14 7.97 2.08 2.36
C ILE A 14 8.63 0.93 3.10
N LEU A 15 8.54 -0.28 2.55
CA LEU A 15 9.17 -1.44 3.18
C LEU A 15 10.68 -1.29 3.26
N ASN A 16 11.30 -0.78 2.20
CA ASN A 16 12.74 -0.56 2.19
C ASN A 16 13.15 0.54 3.16
N ASP A 17 12.43 1.65 3.16
CA ASP A 17 12.74 2.76 4.04
C ASP A 17 12.61 2.37 5.50
N SER A 18 11.62 1.53 5.81
CA SER A 18 11.40 1.12 7.20
C SER A 18 12.55 0.28 7.73
N LYS A 19 13.22 -0.47 6.85
CA LYS A 19 14.39 -1.25 7.28
C LYS A 19 15.51 -0.35 7.74
N GLU A 20 15.69 0.77 7.05
CA GLU A 20 16.79 1.69 7.35
C GLU A 20 16.48 2.58 8.54
N SER A 21 15.23 2.86 8.77
CA SER A 21 14.84 3.74 9.88
C SER A 21 14.79 3.04 11.22
N GLY A 22 14.90 1.72 11.24
CA GLY A 22 14.83 0.94 12.48
C GLY A 22 13.42 0.63 12.94
N ASN A 23 12.42 1.11 12.23
CA ASN A 23 11.02 0.87 12.56
C ASN A 23 10.41 -0.01 11.47
N ARG A 24 10.90 -1.23 11.41
CA ARG A 24 10.68 -2.12 10.28
C ARG A 24 9.23 -2.56 10.11
N ILE A 25 8.72 -2.35 8.90
CA ILE A 25 7.42 -2.85 8.48
C ILE A 25 7.67 -4.05 7.56
N THR A 26 6.92 -5.13 7.76
CA THR A 26 7.13 -6.35 6.97
C THR A 26 5.95 -6.61 6.06
N GLN A 27 6.18 -7.43 5.03
CA GLN A 27 5.10 -7.87 4.15
C GLN A 27 4.06 -8.67 4.91
N GLN A 28 4.50 -9.48 5.87
CA GLN A 28 3.56 -10.26 6.68
C GLN A 28 2.63 -9.34 7.46
N GLU A 29 3.18 -8.25 7.97
CA GLU A 29 2.38 -7.28 8.72
C GLU A 29 1.29 -6.68 7.84
N LEU A 30 1.64 -6.30 6.62
CA LEU A 30 0.67 -5.73 5.69
C LEU A 30 -0.32 -6.77 5.20
N ALA A 31 0.12 -8.02 5.03
CA ALA A 31 -0.78 -9.10 4.68
C ALA A 31 -1.84 -9.27 5.78
N ASN A 32 -1.43 -9.20 7.03
CA ASN A 32 -2.36 -9.28 8.16
C ASN A 32 -3.38 -8.15 8.14
N VAL A 33 -2.94 -6.96 7.77
CA VAL A 33 -3.85 -5.82 7.63
C VAL A 33 -4.94 -6.11 6.61
N LEU A 34 -4.57 -6.78 5.52
CA LEU A 34 -5.53 -7.13 4.47
C LEU A 34 -6.25 -8.45 4.74
N GLU A 35 -5.91 -9.14 5.83
CA GLU A 35 -6.50 -10.42 6.22
C GLU A 35 -6.27 -11.48 5.15
N ILE A 36 -5.07 -11.48 4.56
CA ILE A 36 -4.68 -12.47 3.57
C ILE A 36 -3.34 -13.08 3.98
N SER A 37 -2.95 -14.15 3.30
CA SER A 37 -1.66 -14.79 3.57
C SER A 37 -0.53 -13.94 3.02
N LYS A 38 0.69 -14.21 3.49
CA LYS A 38 1.87 -13.54 2.95
C LYS A 38 2.00 -13.81 1.46
N GLN A 39 1.71 -15.05 1.05
CA GLN A 39 1.76 -15.41 -0.37
C GLN A 39 0.74 -14.58 -1.17
N GLY A 40 -0.46 -14.41 -0.62
CA GLY A 40 -1.47 -13.58 -1.27
C GLY A 40 -1.01 -12.15 -1.43
N PHE A 41 -0.35 -11.61 -0.40
CA PHE A 41 0.18 -10.26 -0.47
C PHE A 41 1.28 -10.17 -1.54
N THR A 42 2.19 -11.15 -1.56
CA THR A 42 3.25 -11.19 -2.56
C THR A 42 2.68 -11.22 -3.97
N ASN A 43 1.61 -12.00 -4.17
CA ASN A 43 0.95 -12.05 -5.47
C ASN A 43 0.38 -10.69 -5.87
N LYS A 44 -0.23 -9.98 -4.93
CA LYS A 44 -0.75 -8.64 -5.22
C LYS A 44 0.36 -7.68 -5.61
N MET A 45 1.50 -7.77 -4.93
CA MET A 45 2.66 -6.94 -5.26
C MET A 45 3.18 -7.25 -6.67
N THR A 46 3.26 -8.53 -7.00
CA THR A 46 3.80 -8.97 -8.28
C THR A 46 2.87 -8.62 -9.44
N ARG A 47 1.57 -8.75 -9.23
CA ARG A 47 0.57 -8.55 -10.29
C ARG A 47 -0.04 -7.16 -10.29
N ASP A 48 0.36 -6.31 -9.36
CA ASP A 48 -0.23 -4.98 -9.21
C ASP A 48 -1.75 -5.08 -9.10
N SER A 49 -2.22 -5.99 -8.25
CA SER A 49 -3.65 -6.29 -8.15
C SER A 49 -4.26 -5.79 -6.84
N PHE A 50 -3.75 -4.71 -6.28
CA PHE A 50 -4.35 -4.08 -5.12
C PHE A 50 -5.66 -3.41 -5.51
N THR A 51 -6.69 -3.64 -4.69
CA THR A 51 -7.97 -2.96 -4.88
C THR A 51 -7.94 -1.61 -4.15
N ASP A 52 -8.94 -0.77 -4.41
CA ASP A 52 -9.07 0.48 -3.69
C ASP A 52 -9.15 0.24 -2.19
N GLU A 53 -9.88 -0.77 -1.80
CA GLU A 53 -10.01 -1.11 -0.38
C GLU A 53 -8.68 -1.54 0.21
N ASP A 54 -7.90 -2.33 -0.53
CA ASP A 54 -6.57 -2.75 -0.09
C ASP A 54 -5.69 -1.53 0.17
N MET A 55 -5.66 -0.62 -0.79
CA MET A 55 -4.84 0.59 -0.67
C MET A 55 -5.25 1.40 0.54
N TYR A 56 -6.54 1.50 0.74
CA TYR A 56 -7.10 2.23 1.86
C TYR A 56 -6.69 1.66 3.20
N ARG A 57 -6.80 0.33 3.34
CA ARG A 57 -6.45 -0.33 4.58
C ARG A 57 -4.98 -0.16 4.91
N ILE A 58 -4.13 -0.30 3.91
CA ILE A 58 -2.69 -0.14 4.12
C ILE A 58 -2.37 1.30 4.48
N ALA A 59 -2.93 2.26 3.76
CA ALA A 59 -2.69 3.66 4.05
C ALA A 59 -3.15 4.05 5.45
N SER A 60 -4.32 3.57 5.86
CA SER A 60 -4.82 3.81 7.21
C SER A 60 -3.89 3.23 8.26
N TYR A 61 -3.45 2.00 8.04
CA TYR A 61 -2.57 1.33 8.98
C TYR A 61 -1.26 2.11 9.15
N LEU A 62 -0.74 2.65 8.04
CA LEU A 62 0.51 3.39 8.04
C LEU A 62 0.32 4.87 8.34
N ASN A 63 -0.91 5.30 8.58
CA ASN A 63 -1.25 6.68 8.86
C ASN A 63 -0.82 7.61 7.72
N MET A 64 -1.11 7.18 6.50
CA MET A 64 -0.77 7.91 5.28
C MET A 64 -2.02 8.31 4.54
N ARG A 65 -1.86 9.21 3.57
CA ARG A 65 -2.95 9.63 2.71
C ARG A 65 -2.67 9.18 1.28
N ILE A 66 -3.74 8.82 0.57
CA ILE A 66 -3.67 8.49 -0.84
C ILE A 66 -4.26 9.68 -1.60
N ILE A 67 -3.46 10.26 -2.48
CA ILE A 67 -3.88 11.44 -3.24
C ILE A 67 -3.84 11.07 -4.72
N ILE A 68 -4.96 11.30 -5.41
CA ILE A 68 -5.06 11.10 -6.85
C ILE A 68 -4.86 12.45 -7.50
N LYS A 69 -3.83 12.57 -8.34
CA LYS A 69 -3.49 13.83 -8.98
C LYS A 69 -3.90 13.83 -10.44
N GLY A 70 -4.44 14.95 -10.87
CA GLY A 70 -4.80 15.20 -12.24
C GLY A 70 -4.88 16.70 -12.38
N GLU A 71 -5.96 17.23 -12.97
CA GLU A 71 -6.18 18.66 -12.96
C GLU A 71 -6.41 19.17 -11.53
N LYS A 72 -6.98 18.32 -10.70
CA LYS A 72 -7.19 18.59 -9.29
C LYS A 72 -6.65 17.41 -8.50
N GLU A 73 -6.35 17.65 -7.24
CA GLU A 73 -5.96 16.58 -6.33
C GLU A 73 -7.18 16.12 -5.55
N TYR A 74 -7.33 14.82 -5.44
CA TYR A 74 -8.40 14.23 -4.64
C TYR A 74 -7.77 13.27 -3.65
N GLU A 75 -8.21 13.37 -2.41
CA GLU A 75 -7.72 12.47 -1.38
C GLU A 75 -8.70 11.32 -1.21
N LEU A 76 -8.18 10.10 -1.27
CA LEU A 76 -8.97 8.90 -1.06
C LEU A 76 -9.02 8.66 0.44
N LYS A 77 -10.18 8.76 1.04
CA LYS A 77 -10.30 8.57 2.47
C LYS A 77 -11.64 7.97 2.83
N GLU A 78 -11.66 7.32 3.97
CA GLU A 78 -12.86 6.70 4.50
C GLU A 78 -13.74 7.74 5.16
N ASP A 79 -15.03 7.67 4.95
CA ASP A 79 -15.99 8.57 5.60
C ASP A 79 -16.51 8.00 6.88
#